data_b9ef20829c90632b00002c3429c52e9a
#
_entry.id   b9ef20829c90632b00002c3429c52e9a
#
_cell.length_a   1.000
_cell.length_b   1.000
_cell.length_c   1.000
_cell.angle_alpha   90.00
_cell.angle_beta   90.00
_cell.angle_gamma   90.00
#
_symmetry.space_group_name_H-M   'P 1'
#
loop_
_entity.id
_entity.type
_entity.pdbx_description
1 polymer ?
#
loop_
_entity_poly.entity_id
_entity_poly.type
_entity_poly.pdbx_seq_one_letter_code
_entity_poly.pdbx_strand_id
1 'polypeptide(L)'
;MHREHTRKVKIGNRIIGGGNPILIQSMTNTKTEDVQATVSQIKELENIGCEIIRCAVPTPEAAKAISEIKKEISIPLVADIHFDYKLAIAAIENGADKIRINPGNIGSAERVKAVVDVAEAHGVPIRVGVNSGSLEKELVKKYGGVTAEGIVESALDKVKMIEDMGYDNLVISIKSSNVMMCAKAHELIAAQTNYPIHVGITEAGTLYSGNIKSALGLGMILGAGIGDTIRVSLTGNPREEIKSAKLILRTLGLRKGGIEVVSCPTCGRTQIDLIGLAEKVTDMVEEFDLPIKVAVMGCAVNGPGEAKEADIGIAGGIGEGLLIRKGEIIRKLPEGELLETLRQELLHWEK
;
A
#
# COMPACT_ATOMS: atom_id res chain seq x y z
N MET A 1 -15.45 -8.56 -10.90
CA MET A 1 -14.96 -7.36 -10.15
C MET A 1 -14.25 -6.43 -11.12
N HIS A 2 -14.22 -5.12 -10.90
CA HIS A 2 -13.55 -4.18 -11.82
C HIS A 2 -12.08 -4.55 -12.08
N ARG A 3 -11.29 -4.81 -11.02
CA ARG A 3 -9.85 -5.14 -11.16
C ARG A 3 -9.53 -6.40 -11.97
N GLU A 4 -10.50 -7.31 -12.17
CA GLU A 4 -10.29 -8.51 -13.00
C GLU A 4 -10.32 -8.18 -14.50
N HIS A 5 -10.93 -7.04 -14.86
CA HIS A 5 -11.13 -6.61 -16.22
C HIS A 5 -10.34 -5.34 -16.59
N THR A 6 -9.51 -4.84 -15.68
CA THR A 6 -8.63 -3.71 -16.00
C THR A 6 -7.56 -4.10 -17.01
N ARG A 7 -7.09 -3.14 -17.78
CA ARG A 7 -5.96 -3.33 -18.72
C ARG A 7 -4.71 -3.74 -17.95
N LYS A 8 -3.88 -4.58 -18.55
CA LYS A 8 -2.57 -4.91 -17.99
C LYS A 8 -1.60 -3.81 -18.32
N VAL A 9 -0.92 -3.26 -17.31
CA VAL A 9 0.13 -2.26 -17.44
C VAL A 9 1.41 -2.79 -16.84
N LYS A 10 2.49 -2.77 -17.63
CA LYS A 10 3.82 -3.18 -17.19
C LYS A 10 4.55 -1.98 -16.57
N ILE A 11 5.12 -2.19 -15.39
CA ILE A 11 5.92 -1.19 -14.65
C ILE A 11 7.25 -1.86 -14.30
N GLY A 12 8.29 -1.58 -15.04
CA GLY A 12 9.58 -2.28 -14.90
C GLY A 12 9.41 -3.82 -15.03
N ASN A 13 9.72 -4.54 -13.97
CA ASN A 13 9.58 -6.00 -13.89
C ASN A 13 8.24 -6.47 -13.30
N ARG A 14 7.29 -5.58 -13.06
CA ARG A 14 5.96 -5.89 -12.50
C ARG A 14 4.85 -5.63 -13.52
N ILE A 15 3.73 -6.35 -13.35
CA ILE A 15 2.50 -6.15 -14.14
C ILE A 15 1.37 -5.90 -13.14
N ILE A 16 0.58 -4.86 -13.40
CA ILE A 16 -0.64 -4.52 -12.65
C ILE A 16 -1.86 -4.62 -13.54
N GLY A 17 -3.04 -4.71 -12.96
CA GLY A 17 -4.30 -4.84 -13.69
C GLY A 17 -4.57 -6.25 -14.22
N GLY A 18 -5.76 -6.45 -14.78
CA GLY A 18 -6.18 -7.72 -15.38
C GLY A 18 -6.19 -8.89 -14.40
N GLY A 19 -6.60 -8.66 -13.15
CA GLY A 19 -6.66 -9.69 -12.12
C GLY A 19 -5.31 -10.07 -11.49
N ASN A 20 -4.22 -9.37 -11.83
CA ASN A 20 -2.93 -9.57 -11.16
C ASN A 20 -3.02 -9.16 -9.68
N PRO A 21 -2.12 -9.68 -8.81
CA PRO A 21 -2.07 -9.30 -7.40
C PRO A 21 -1.97 -7.78 -7.20
N ILE A 22 -2.65 -7.28 -6.18
CA ILE A 22 -2.59 -5.87 -5.80
C ILE A 22 -1.20 -5.57 -5.23
N LEU A 23 -0.46 -4.64 -5.84
CA LEU A 23 0.89 -4.31 -5.41
C LEU A 23 0.90 -3.15 -4.40
N ILE A 24 1.79 -3.27 -3.41
CA ILE A 24 2.03 -2.25 -2.41
C ILE A 24 3.07 -1.26 -2.93
N GLN A 25 2.67 0.00 -3.03
CA GLN A 25 3.57 1.10 -3.34
C GLN A 25 3.79 1.96 -2.09
N SER A 26 5.04 2.38 -1.85
CA SER A 26 5.36 3.44 -0.90
C SER A 26 6.10 4.59 -1.58
N MET A 27 6.56 5.55 -0.81
CA MET A 27 7.28 6.72 -1.29
C MET A 27 8.44 7.04 -0.35
N THR A 28 9.59 7.34 -0.90
CA THR A 28 10.73 7.83 -0.12
C THR A 28 10.44 9.20 0.48
N ASN A 29 11.01 9.47 1.63
CA ASN A 29 11.02 10.80 2.26
C ASN A 29 12.43 11.41 2.29
N THR A 30 13.41 10.74 1.68
CA THR A 30 14.75 11.27 1.42
C THR A 30 14.72 12.27 0.26
N LYS A 31 15.75 13.11 0.16
CA LYS A 31 15.99 13.90 -1.05
C LYS A 31 16.48 12.96 -2.15
N THR A 32 15.81 12.92 -3.29
CA THR A 32 16.11 11.96 -4.37
C THR A 32 17.51 12.13 -4.94
N GLU A 33 18.05 13.35 -4.93
CA GLU A 33 19.43 13.67 -5.32
C GLU A 33 20.48 13.08 -4.35
N ASP A 34 20.11 12.76 -3.12
CA ASP A 34 20.95 11.96 -2.22
C ASP A 34 20.73 10.48 -2.53
N VAL A 35 21.48 9.99 -3.51
CA VAL A 35 21.38 8.62 -4.03
C VAL A 35 21.59 7.59 -2.92
N GLN A 36 22.60 7.79 -2.07
CA GLN A 36 22.96 6.80 -1.05
C GLN A 36 21.86 6.67 0.01
N ALA A 37 21.35 7.78 0.52
CA ALA A 37 20.26 7.76 1.49
C ALA A 37 18.98 7.19 0.87
N THR A 38 18.67 7.54 -0.38
CA THR A 38 17.48 7.08 -1.09
C THR A 38 17.54 5.58 -1.38
N VAL A 39 18.68 5.06 -1.86
CA VAL A 39 18.89 3.62 -2.08
C VAL A 39 18.79 2.84 -0.78
N SER A 40 19.40 3.33 0.29
CA SER A 40 19.33 2.68 1.61
C SER A 40 17.87 2.55 2.09
N GLN A 41 17.09 3.64 1.99
CA GLN A 41 15.68 3.61 2.35
C GLN A 41 14.86 2.69 1.46
N ILE A 42 15.09 2.69 0.15
CA ILE A 42 14.37 1.80 -0.77
C ILE A 42 14.64 0.34 -0.44
N LYS A 43 15.90 -0.05 -0.23
CA LYS A 43 16.28 -1.43 0.14
C LYS A 43 15.63 -1.86 1.47
N GLU A 44 15.58 -0.95 2.45
CA GLU A 44 14.87 -1.20 3.71
C GLU A 44 13.38 -1.46 3.48
N LEU A 45 12.71 -0.62 2.68
CA LEU A 45 11.29 -0.78 2.36
C LEU A 45 11.01 -2.02 1.51
N GLU A 46 11.89 -2.34 0.57
CA GLU A 46 11.82 -3.54 -0.25
C GLU A 46 11.88 -4.81 0.61
N ASN A 47 12.82 -4.87 1.55
CA ASN A 47 13.00 -6.01 2.45
C ASN A 47 11.75 -6.31 3.30
N ILE A 48 10.95 -5.30 3.61
CA ILE A 48 9.69 -5.48 4.35
C ILE A 48 8.46 -5.63 3.44
N GLY A 49 8.65 -5.68 2.11
CA GLY A 49 7.61 -6.01 1.14
C GLY A 49 7.01 -4.84 0.37
N CYS A 50 7.74 -3.73 0.22
CA CYS A 50 7.43 -2.72 -0.79
C CYS A 50 7.68 -3.32 -2.18
N GLU A 51 6.73 -3.15 -3.09
CA GLU A 51 6.80 -3.77 -4.42
C GLU A 51 6.97 -2.75 -5.55
N ILE A 52 6.68 -1.48 -5.27
CA ILE A 52 6.89 -0.33 -6.15
C ILE A 52 7.29 0.85 -5.28
N ILE A 53 8.36 1.54 -5.63
CA ILE A 53 8.76 2.75 -4.91
C ILE A 53 8.48 4.01 -5.72
N ARG A 54 8.08 5.10 -5.07
CA ARG A 54 7.94 6.42 -5.67
C ARG A 54 8.92 7.39 -5.07
N CYS A 55 9.63 8.14 -5.92
CA CYS A 55 10.55 9.21 -5.53
C CYS A 55 10.05 10.55 -6.06
N ALA A 56 10.15 11.60 -5.27
CA ALA A 56 9.87 12.97 -5.74
C ALA A 56 11.00 13.44 -6.66
N VAL A 57 10.63 14.12 -7.75
CA VAL A 57 11.61 14.66 -8.71
C VAL A 57 11.37 16.17 -8.87
N PRO A 58 11.80 16.97 -7.87
CA PRO A 58 11.58 18.42 -7.89
C PRO A 58 12.67 19.19 -8.65
N THR A 59 13.82 18.58 -8.94
CA THR A 59 15.00 19.22 -9.53
C THR A 59 15.62 18.40 -10.67
N PRO A 60 16.41 19.00 -11.55
CA PRO A 60 17.17 18.25 -12.56
C PRO A 60 18.16 17.25 -11.95
N GLU A 61 18.73 17.55 -10.78
CA GLU A 61 19.64 16.67 -10.04
C GLU A 61 18.90 15.41 -9.59
N ALA A 62 17.70 15.57 -9.05
CA ALA A 62 16.83 14.45 -8.67
C ALA A 62 16.47 13.57 -9.88
N ALA A 63 16.19 14.18 -11.05
CA ALA A 63 15.93 13.42 -12.27
C ALA A 63 17.15 12.61 -12.72
N LYS A 64 18.36 13.17 -12.65
CA LYS A 64 19.61 12.47 -12.99
C LYS A 64 19.92 11.34 -12.00
N ALA A 65 19.65 11.54 -10.72
CA ALA A 65 19.88 10.54 -9.68
C ALA A 65 19.12 9.23 -9.91
N ILE A 66 17.98 9.26 -10.65
CA ILE A 66 17.19 8.07 -10.96
C ILE A 66 18.04 6.97 -11.58
N SER A 67 18.94 7.31 -12.53
CA SER A 67 19.76 6.31 -13.21
C SER A 67 20.73 5.58 -12.28
N GLU A 68 21.24 6.26 -11.26
CA GLU A 68 22.11 5.66 -10.25
C GLU A 68 21.31 4.83 -9.25
N ILE A 69 20.19 5.36 -8.78
CA ILE A 69 19.28 4.65 -7.87
C ILE A 69 18.82 3.33 -8.53
N LYS A 70 18.42 3.36 -9.80
CA LYS A 70 17.93 2.19 -10.54
C LYS A 70 18.96 1.05 -10.66
N LYS A 71 20.25 1.34 -10.62
CA LYS A 71 21.31 0.31 -10.64
C LYS A 71 21.36 -0.49 -9.34
N GLU A 72 20.89 0.09 -8.24
CA GLU A 72 21.06 -0.43 -6.88
C GLU A 72 19.80 -1.07 -6.30
N ILE A 73 18.62 -0.90 -6.93
CA ILE A 73 17.33 -1.39 -6.44
C ILE A 73 16.74 -2.44 -7.39
N SER A 74 15.88 -3.33 -6.89
CA SER A 74 15.26 -4.38 -7.69
C SER A 74 13.78 -4.11 -8.01
N ILE A 75 13.12 -3.25 -7.23
CA ILE A 75 11.71 -2.87 -7.44
C ILE A 75 11.57 -1.69 -8.42
N PRO A 76 10.45 -1.60 -9.15
CA PRO A 76 10.19 -0.49 -10.03
C PRO A 76 10.15 0.86 -9.33
N LEU A 77 10.73 1.88 -9.99
CA LEU A 77 10.75 3.26 -9.53
C LEU A 77 9.74 4.12 -10.30
N VAL A 78 8.90 4.83 -9.56
CA VAL A 78 7.95 5.82 -10.07
C VAL A 78 8.47 7.22 -9.80
N ALA A 79 8.70 8.02 -10.85
CA ALA A 79 9.04 9.42 -10.71
C ALA A 79 7.78 10.27 -10.51
N ASP A 80 7.75 11.05 -9.43
CA ASP A 80 6.63 11.93 -9.08
C ASP A 80 6.93 13.36 -9.51
N ILE A 81 6.26 13.82 -10.56
CA ILE A 81 6.48 15.13 -11.17
C ILE A 81 5.28 16.03 -10.85
N HIS A 82 5.55 17.21 -10.30
CA HIS A 82 4.49 18.12 -9.89
C HIS A 82 4.14 19.15 -10.96
N PHE A 83 5.13 19.83 -11.56
CA PHE A 83 4.88 20.98 -12.44
C PHE A 83 5.71 21.00 -13.72
N ASP A 84 6.99 20.67 -13.65
CA ASP A 84 7.89 20.85 -14.79
C ASP A 84 7.93 19.60 -15.68
N TYR A 85 7.42 19.76 -16.92
CA TYR A 85 7.42 18.69 -17.92
C TYR A 85 8.83 18.22 -18.31
N LYS A 86 9.84 19.10 -18.23
CA LYS A 86 11.24 18.74 -18.53
C LYS A 86 11.79 17.74 -17.53
N LEU A 87 11.36 17.82 -16.26
CA LEU A 87 11.73 16.83 -15.24
C LEU A 87 11.07 15.49 -15.52
N ALA A 88 9.84 15.47 -16.06
CA ALA A 88 9.19 14.22 -16.47
C ALA A 88 9.98 13.54 -17.61
N ILE A 89 10.36 14.29 -18.61
CA ILE A 89 11.18 13.80 -19.74
C ILE A 89 12.51 13.27 -19.21
N ALA A 90 13.24 14.07 -18.44
CA ALA A 90 14.53 13.68 -17.87
C ALA A 90 14.42 12.43 -16.97
N ALA A 91 13.35 12.30 -16.18
CA ALA A 91 13.13 11.12 -15.35
C ALA A 91 12.93 9.84 -16.18
N ILE A 92 12.18 9.92 -17.29
CA ILE A 92 11.99 8.81 -18.22
C ILE A 92 13.33 8.42 -18.86
N GLU A 93 14.07 9.37 -19.39
CA GLU A 93 15.37 9.17 -20.03
C GLU A 93 16.42 8.59 -19.06
N ASN A 94 16.30 8.88 -17.76
CA ASN A 94 17.14 8.30 -16.72
C ASN A 94 16.59 6.97 -16.16
N GLY A 95 15.58 6.37 -16.77
CA GLY A 95 15.16 5.00 -16.51
C GLY A 95 14.06 4.84 -15.44
N ALA A 96 13.24 5.84 -15.19
CA ALA A 96 12.04 5.69 -14.40
C ALA A 96 11.09 4.67 -15.05
N ASP A 97 10.56 3.71 -14.28
CA ASP A 97 9.67 2.67 -14.79
C ASP A 97 8.21 3.14 -14.96
N LYS A 98 7.85 4.24 -14.34
CA LYS A 98 6.57 4.93 -14.46
C LYS A 98 6.74 6.37 -14.05
N ILE A 99 5.98 7.27 -14.64
CA ILE A 99 5.86 8.64 -14.12
C ILE A 99 4.47 8.87 -13.52
N ARG A 100 4.40 9.75 -12.53
CA ARG A 100 3.13 10.30 -12.03
C ARG A 100 3.08 11.78 -12.31
N ILE A 101 2.07 12.21 -13.03
CA ILE A 101 1.79 13.61 -13.31
C ILE A 101 0.32 13.95 -13.00
N ASN A 102 0.05 15.22 -12.83
CA ASN A 102 -1.27 15.80 -13.04
C ASN A 102 -1.17 16.67 -14.31
N PRO A 103 -1.74 16.25 -15.46
CA PRO A 103 -1.65 17.02 -16.71
C PRO A 103 -2.05 18.48 -16.56
N GLY A 104 -3.05 18.78 -15.70
CA GLY A 104 -3.45 20.15 -15.40
C GLY A 104 -2.38 21.02 -14.74
N ASN A 105 -1.41 20.40 -14.05
CA ASN A 105 -0.28 21.12 -13.42
C ASN A 105 0.93 21.24 -14.35
N ILE A 106 1.04 20.39 -15.37
CA ILE A 106 2.16 20.40 -16.34
C ILE A 106 2.08 21.62 -17.25
N GLY A 107 0.89 22.13 -17.48
CA GLY A 107 0.67 23.37 -18.23
C GLY A 107 -0.01 23.11 -19.60
N SER A 108 0.57 23.62 -20.69
CA SER A 108 -0.10 23.56 -22.00
C SER A 108 -0.15 22.14 -22.58
N ALA A 109 -1.07 21.93 -23.53
CA ALA A 109 -1.21 20.66 -24.24
C ALA A 109 0.09 20.23 -24.95
N GLU A 110 0.86 21.17 -25.47
CA GLU A 110 2.16 20.90 -26.12
C GLU A 110 3.18 20.33 -25.14
N ARG A 111 3.19 20.83 -23.87
CA ARG A 111 4.08 20.30 -22.83
C ARG A 111 3.68 18.89 -22.40
N VAL A 112 2.37 18.65 -22.28
CA VAL A 112 1.86 17.29 -22.00
C VAL A 112 2.22 16.37 -23.15
N LYS A 113 2.03 16.80 -24.39
CA LYS A 113 2.38 16.03 -25.59
C LYS A 113 3.86 15.66 -25.61
N ALA A 114 4.76 16.60 -25.28
CA ALA A 114 6.19 16.31 -25.22
C ALA A 114 6.52 15.21 -24.20
N VAL A 115 5.82 15.18 -23.06
CA VAL A 115 5.97 14.09 -22.07
C VAL A 115 5.43 12.77 -22.61
N VAL A 116 4.27 12.81 -23.25
CA VAL A 116 3.62 11.62 -23.85
C VAL A 116 4.52 11.01 -24.94
N ASP A 117 5.11 11.81 -25.81
CA ASP A 117 5.99 11.32 -26.89
C ASP A 117 7.20 10.57 -26.33
N VAL A 118 7.82 11.11 -25.29
CA VAL A 118 8.96 10.44 -24.64
C VAL A 118 8.52 9.19 -23.86
N ALA A 119 7.36 9.24 -23.21
CA ALA A 119 6.80 8.08 -22.52
C ALA A 119 6.48 6.93 -23.50
N GLU A 120 5.93 7.26 -24.67
CA GLU A 120 5.65 6.31 -25.75
C GLU A 120 6.95 5.69 -26.28
N ALA A 121 7.94 6.53 -26.63
CA ALA A 121 9.23 6.06 -27.14
C ALA A 121 9.96 5.10 -26.20
N HIS A 122 9.75 5.24 -24.90
CA HIS A 122 10.39 4.38 -23.86
C HIS A 122 9.43 3.31 -23.31
N GLY A 123 8.16 3.29 -23.71
CA GLY A 123 7.14 2.36 -23.20
C GLY A 123 6.81 2.57 -21.71
N VAL A 124 6.99 3.79 -21.19
CA VAL A 124 6.84 4.12 -19.77
C VAL A 124 5.40 4.53 -19.45
N PRO A 125 4.66 3.80 -18.62
CA PRO A 125 3.29 4.13 -18.28
C PRO A 125 3.20 5.47 -17.53
N ILE A 126 2.12 6.20 -17.81
CA ILE A 126 1.80 7.46 -17.14
C ILE A 126 0.69 7.25 -16.14
N ARG A 127 0.93 7.62 -14.87
CA ARG A 127 -0.15 7.71 -13.89
C ARG A 127 -0.72 9.12 -13.85
N VAL A 128 -1.97 9.22 -14.27
CA VAL A 128 -2.79 10.43 -14.13
C VAL A 128 -3.27 10.53 -12.67
N GLY A 129 -2.81 11.53 -11.95
CA GLY A 129 -3.13 11.70 -10.52
C GLY A 129 -3.94 12.96 -10.25
N VAL A 130 -5.16 12.80 -9.75
CA VAL A 130 -6.03 13.89 -9.32
C VAL A 130 -6.27 13.79 -7.81
N ASN A 131 -6.16 14.92 -7.12
CA ASN A 131 -6.46 15.02 -5.70
C ASN A 131 -7.61 16.03 -5.48
N SER A 132 -8.47 15.77 -4.50
CA SER A 132 -9.57 16.68 -4.14
C SER A 132 -9.11 18.11 -3.83
N GLY A 133 -7.93 18.26 -3.22
CA GLY A 133 -7.36 19.57 -2.87
C GLY A 133 -6.83 20.39 -4.07
N SER A 134 -6.75 19.79 -5.27
CA SER A 134 -6.27 20.46 -6.50
C SER A 134 -7.29 20.41 -7.63
N LEU A 135 -8.59 20.28 -7.28
CA LEU A 135 -9.67 20.27 -8.27
C LEU A 135 -9.80 21.65 -8.93
N GLU A 136 -10.07 21.67 -10.24
CA GLU A 136 -10.22 22.86 -11.06
C GLU A 136 -11.40 23.72 -10.57
N LYS A 137 -11.20 25.05 -10.56
CA LYS A 137 -12.20 26.00 -10.08
C LYS A 137 -13.53 25.94 -10.84
N GLU A 138 -13.45 25.61 -12.11
CA GLU A 138 -14.62 25.45 -13.00
C GLU A 138 -15.46 24.25 -12.55
N LEU A 139 -14.82 23.13 -12.20
CA LEU A 139 -15.51 21.93 -11.70
C LEU A 139 -16.07 22.17 -10.29
N VAL A 140 -15.32 22.85 -9.42
CA VAL A 140 -15.82 23.24 -8.09
C VAL A 140 -17.08 24.12 -8.24
N LYS A 141 -17.10 25.05 -9.19
CA LYS A 141 -18.27 25.88 -9.47
C LYS A 141 -19.44 25.07 -10.07
N LYS A 142 -19.13 24.17 -11.02
CA LYS A 142 -20.13 23.31 -11.68
C LYS A 142 -20.87 22.42 -10.70
N TYR A 143 -20.16 21.84 -9.74
CA TYR A 143 -20.70 20.88 -8.76
C TYR A 143 -21.08 21.50 -7.42
N GLY A 144 -20.92 22.82 -7.25
CA GLY A 144 -21.22 23.52 -6.01
C GLY A 144 -20.27 23.22 -4.85
N GLY A 145 -19.09 22.65 -5.15
CA GLY A 145 -18.06 22.25 -4.17
C GLY A 145 -17.13 21.16 -4.69
N VAL A 146 -16.31 20.64 -3.81
CA VAL A 146 -15.47 19.46 -4.10
C VAL A 146 -16.35 18.22 -3.89
N THR A 147 -16.66 17.50 -4.97
CA THR A 147 -17.53 16.32 -4.98
C THR A 147 -16.85 15.13 -5.64
N ALA A 148 -17.37 13.93 -5.42
CA ALA A 148 -16.89 12.71 -6.06
C ALA A 148 -17.02 12.80 -7.60
N GLU A 149 -18.14 13.32 -8.08
CA GLU A 149 -18.42 13.51 -9.50
C GLU A 149 -17.43 14.48 -10.15
N GLY A 150 -17.15 15.61 -9.50
CA GLY A 150 -16.18 16.59 -9.99
C GLY A 150 -14.74 16.03 -10.07
N ILE A 151 -14.33 15.23 -9.07
CA ILE A 151 -13.02 14.58 -9.07
C ILE A 151 -12.93 13.56 -10.22
N VAL A 152 -13.99 12.80 -10.45
CA VAL A 152 -14.05 11.81 -11.53
C VAL A 152 -14.01 12.47 -12.90
N GLU A 153 -14.83 13.52 -13.12
CA GLU A 153 -14.80 14.28 -14.37
C GLU A 153 -13.39 14.83 -14.64
N SER A 154 -12.78 15.47 -13.64
CA SER A 154 -11.39 15.96 -13.75
C SER A 154 -10.40 14.87 -14.14
N ALA A 155 -10.52 13.66 -13.60
CA ALA A 155 -9.64 12.56 -13.93
C ALA A 155 -9.85 12.03 -15.34
N LEU A 156 -11.10 11.86 -15.76
CA LEU A 156 -11.46 11.36 -17.10
C LEU A 156 -11.10 12.36 -18.21
N ASP A 157 -11.28 13.65 -17.98
CA ASP A 157 -10.87 14.70 -18.94
C ASP A 157 -9.35 14.67 -19.18
N LYS A 158 -8.56 14.44 -18.13
CA LYS A 158 -7.10 14.33 -18.23
C LYS A 158 -6.65 13.02 -18.88
N VAL A 159 -7.36 11.93 -18.64
CA VAL A 159 -7.13 10.65 -19.33
C VAL A 159 -7.42 10.83 -20.81
N LYS A 160 -8.60 11.37 -21.13
CA LYS A 160 -8.98 11.64 -22.52
C LYS A 160 -7.99 12.55 -23.25
N MET A 161 -7.48 13.59 -22.59
CA MET A 161 -6.44 14.46 -23.15
C MET A 161 -5.23 13.65 -23.62
N ILE A 162 -4.78 12.66 -22.85
CA ILE A 162 -3.61 11.83 -23.22
C ILE A 162 -4.00 10.79 -24.28
N GLU A 163 -5.20 10.21 -24.22
CA GLU A 163 -5.72 9.31 -25.24
C GLU A 163 -5.82 10.02 -26.61
N ASP A 164 -6.31 11.27 -26.65
CA ASP A 164 -6.40 12.09 -27.86
C ASP A 164 -5.00 12.42 -28.45
N MET A 165 -3.92 12.27 -27.65
CA MET A 165 -2.54 12.35 -28.09
C MET A 165 -1.97 11.01 -28.63
N GLY A 166 -2.79 9.94 -28.60
CA GLY A 166 -2.42 8.61 -29.14
C GLY A 166 -1.82 7.65 -28.09
N TYR A 167 -1.87 7.96 -26.80
CA TYR A 167 -1.25 7.14 -25.75
C TYR A 167 -2.24 6.61 -24.73
N ASP A 168 -2.25 5.30 -24.52
CA ASP A 168 -3.20 4.60 -23.65
C ASP A 168 -2.55 3.68 -22.57
N ASN A 169 -1.21 3.77 -22.43
CA ASN A 169 -0.51 3.04 -21.36
C ASN A 169 -0.61 3.83 -20.04
N LEU A 170 -1.82 3.82 -19.46
CA LEU A 170 -2.21 4.71 -18.39
C LEU A 170 -2.60 3.96 -17.11
N VAL A 171 -2.40 4.63 -15.99
CA VAL A 171 -2.90 4.27 -14.65
C VAL A 171 -3.62 5.48 -14.09
N ILE A 172 -4.75 5.29 -13.42
CA ILE A 172 -5.49 6.39 -12.82
C ILE A 172 -5.30 6.38 -11.29
N SER A 173 -5.18 7.55 -10.69
CA SER A 173 -5.31 7.69 -9.25
C SER A 173 -6.11 8.92 -8.90
N ILE A 174 -7.16 8.71 -8.12
CA ILE A 174 -7.97 9.77 -7.52
C ILE A 174 -7.86 9.64 -6.01
N LYS A 175 -7.67 10.78 -5.33
CA LYS A 175 -7.46 10.76 -3.89
C LYS A 175 -8.22 11.89 -3.20
N SER A 176 -8.77 11.58 -2.05
CA SER A 176 -9.39 12.53 -1.14
C SER A 176 -9.00 12.21 0.30
N SER A 177 -8.99 13.20 1.17
CA SER A 177 -8.89 13.04 2.62
C SER A 177 -10.23 12.64 3.25
N ASN A 178 -11.34 12.88 2.54
CA ASN A 178 -12.66 12.41 2.92
C ASN A 178 -12.84 10.97 2.40
N VAL A 179 -12.94 10.03 3.33
CA VAL A 179 -13.01 8.59 3.05
C VAL A 179 -14.23 8.22 2.21
N MET A 180 -15.42 8.74 2.57
CA MET A 180 -16.67 8.42 1.87
C MET A 180 -16.67 8.99 0.45
N MET A 181 -16.22 10.23 0.28
CA MET A 181 -16.05 10.84 -1.04
C MET A 181 -15.05 10.07 -1.89
N CYS A 182 -13.94 9.64 -1.29
CA CYS A 182 -12.91 8.86 -1.99
C CYS A 182 -13.48 7.52 -2.47
N ALA A 183 -14.19 6.79 -1.62
CA ALA A 183 -14.84 5.54 -1.98
C ALA A 183 -15.86 5.74 -3.11
N LYS A 184 -16.73 6.74 -2.99
CA LYS A 184 -17.72 7.07 -4.01
C LYS A 184 -17.10 7.43 -5.36
N ALA A 185 -16.04 8.24 -5.35
CA ALA A 185 -15.31 8.58 -6.57
C ALA A 185 -14.70 7.35 -7.24
N HIS A 186 -14.20 6.36 -6.47
CA HIS A 186 -13.68 5.11 -7.03
C HIS A 186 -14.77 4.23 -7.64
N GLU A 187 -15.96 4.17 -7.04
CA GLU A 187 -17.11 3.49 -7.66
C GLU A 187 -17.49 4.12 -9.00
N LEU A 188 -17.58 5.46 -9.02
CA LEU A 188 -17.96 6.20 -10.23
C LEU A 188 -16.95 6.06 -11.35
N ILE A 189 -15.65 6.13 -11.06
CA ILE A 189 -14.62 6.02 -12.10
C ILE A 189 -14.47 4.58 -12.59
N ALA A 190 -14.58 3.59 -11.72
CA ALA A 190 -14.53 2.18 -12.09
C ALA A 190 -15.66 1.77 -13.03
N ALA A 191 -16.82 2.44 -12.96
CA ALA A 191 -17.93 2.22 -13.89
C ALA A 191 -17.68 2.82 -15.29
N GLN A 192 -16.70 3.72 -15.45
CA GLN A 192 -16.46 4.49 -16.67
C GLN A 192 -15.14 4.18 -17.38
N THR A 193 -14.27 3.39 -16.77
CA THR A 193 -12.95 3.07 -17.34
C THR A 193 -12.50 1.66 -16.98
N ASN A 194 -11.61 1.11 -17.80
CA ASN A 194 -10.92 -0.15 -17.53
C ASN A 194 -9.41 0.03 -17.28
N TYR A 195 -8.96 1.26 -17.06
CA TYR A 195 -7.57 1.48 -16.65
C TYR A 195 -7.31 0.99 -15.23
N PRO A 196 -6.10 0.48 -14.94
CA PRO A 196 -5.72 0.14 -13.57
C PRO A 196 -5.80 1.35 -12.64
N ILE A 197 -6.28 1.12 -11.43
CA ILE A 197 -6.48 2.19 -10.45
C ILE A 197 -5.49 2.04 -9.29
N HIS A 198 -4.78 3.13 -8.99
CA HIS A 198 -3.95 3.25 -7.80
C HIS A 198 -4.75 3.90 -6.67
N VAL A 199 -4.95 3.16 -5.59
CA VAL A 199 -5.82 3.54 -4.49
C VAL A 199 -5.03 4.01 -3.27
N GLY A 200 -5.57 4.97 -2.56
CA GLY A 200 -5.05 5.44 -1.26
C GLY A 200 -5.79 6.66 -0.76
N ILE A 201 -5.83 6.81 0.55
CA ILE A 201 -6.35 8.03 1.20
C ILE A 201 -5.20 9.02 1.32
N THR A 202 -5.41 10.27 0.91
CA THR A 202 -4.43 11.35 1.08
C THR A 202 -4.64 12.08 2.39
N GLU A 203 -3.56 12.66 2.95
CA GLU A 203 -3.65 13.44 4.19
C GLU A 203 -4.35 12.67 5.33
N ALA A 204 -4.04 11.37 5.42
CA ALA A 204 -4.74 10.51 6.38
C ALA A 204 -4.38 10.86 7.84
N GLY A 205 -3.19 11.37 8.10
CA GLY A 205 -2.72 11.79 9.42
C GLY A 205 -1.60 10.93 9.97
N THR A 206 -1.40 11.02 11.28
CA THR A 206 -0.39 10.25 12.02
C THR A 206 -0.75 8.76 12.08
N LEU A 207 0.15 7.93 12.63
CA LEU A 207 0.03 6.48 12.65
C LEU A 207 -1.36 5.98 13.05
N TYR A 208 -1.89 6.43 14.17
CA TYR A 208 -3.20 5.96 14.67
C TYR A 208 -4.36 6.40 13.76
N SER A 209 -4.55 7.70 13.60
CA SER A 209 -5.67 8.24 12.80
C SER A 209 -5.55 7.90 11.32
N GLY A 210 -4.33 7.91 10.79
CA GLY A 210 -4.03 7.60 9.41
C GLY A 210 -4.31 6.14 9.06
N ASN A 211 -3.99 5.21 9.97
CA ASN A 211 -4.31 3.79 9.79
C ASN A 211 -5.81 3.54 9.79
N ILE A 212 -6.57 4.16 10.70
CA ILE A 212 -8.02 4.02 10.73
C ILE A 212 -8.64 4.52 9.41
N LYS A 213 -8.29 5.74 8.97
CA LYS A 213 -8.80 6.29 7.70
C LYS A 213 -8.40 5.44 6.49
N SER A 214 -7.16 4.99 6.45
CA SER A 214 -6.66 4.15 5.36
C SER A 214 -7.35 2.78 5.33
N ALA A 215 -7.51 2.14 6.48
CA ALA A 215 -8.19 0.85 6.59
C ALA A 215 -9.65 0.94 6.15
N LEU A 216 -10.37 1.98 6.59
CA LEU A 216 -11.75 2.21 6.17
C LEU A 216 -11.85 2.49 4.65
N GLY A 217 -11.04 3.43 4.14
CA GLY A 217 -11.11 3.81 2.73
C GLY A 217 -10.65 2.72 1.78
N LEU A 218 -9.52 2.08 2.08
CA LEU A 218 -9.03 0.94 1.30
C LEU A 218 -9.97 -0.27 1.43
N GLY A 219 -10.51 -0.52 2.63
CA GLY A 219 -11.47 -1.60 2.86
C GLY A 219 -12.72 -1.47 1.99
N MET A 220 -13.31 -0.27 1.92
CA MET A 220 -14.48 -0.01 1.08
C MET A 220 -14.15 -0.19 -0.42
N ILE A 221 -13.07 0.42 -0.89
CA ILE A 221 -12.72 0.42 -2.31
C ILE A 221 -12.28 -0.98 -2.78
N LEU A 222 -11.37 -1.61 -2.04
CA LEU A 222 -10.88 -2.96 -2.37
C LEU A 222 -11.94 -4.03 -2.21
N GLY A 223 -12.82 -3.88 -1.20
CA GLY A 223 -13.98 -4.74 -0.98
C GLY A 223 -14.99 -4.69 -2.12
N ALA A 224 -15.17 -3.53 -2.76
CA ALA A 224 -15.95 -3.37 -3.98
C ALA A 224 -15.27 -3.95 -5.24
N GLY A 225 -14.08 -4.54 -5.12
CA GLY A 225 -13.35 -5.13 -6.24
C GLY A 225 -12.63 -4.11 -7.12
N ILE A 226 -12.28 -2.95 -6.57
CA ILE A 226 -11.60 -1.86 -7.27
C ILE A 226 -10.18 -1.70 -6.70
N GLY A 227 -9.20 -1.43 -7.56
CA GLY A 227 -7.82 -1.14 -7.17
C GLY A 227 -6.82 -2.22 -7.54
N ASP A 228 -5.74 -1.80 -8.19
CA ASP A 228 -4.66 -2.64 -8.72
C ASP A 228 -3.32 -2.39 -8.04
N THR A 229 -3.15 -1.22 -7.46
CA THR A 229 -2.04 -0.87 -6.56
C THR A 229 -2.55 -0.01 -5.42
N ILE A 230 -1.93 -0.13 -4.25
CA ILE A 230 -2.32 0.67 -3.07
C ILE A 230 -1.14 1.43 -2.49
N ARG A 231 -1.45 2.54 -1.79
CA ARG A 231 -0.54 3.20 -0.87
C ARG A 231 -1.28 3.65 0.38
N VAL A 232 -0.84 3.20 1.53
CA VAL A 232 -1.14 3.84 2.82
C VAL A 232 -0.24 5.07 2.93
N SER A 233 -0.78 6.22 3.31
CA SER A 233 -0.03 7.48 3.43
C SER A 233 -0.12 7.99 4.86
N LEU A 234 1.01 7.98 5.57
CA LEU A 234 1.09 8.35 6.98
C LEU A 234 2.07 9.49 7.20
N THR A 235 1.80 10.33 8.19
CA THR A 235 2.80 11.24 8.75
C THR A 235 3.65 10.44 9.73
N GLY A 236 4.72 9.82 9.22
CA GLY A 236 5.58 8.92 10.00
C GLY A 236 6.60 8.17 9.15
N ASN A 237 7.16 7.10 9.72
CA ASN A 237 8.11 6.25 9.02
C ASN A 237 7.42 5.48 7.89
N PRO A 238 7.93 5.49 6.64
CA PRO A 238 7.34 4.74 5.53
C PRO A 238 7.23 3.23 5.75
N ARG A 239 8.01 2.65 6.67
CA ARG A 239 7.87 1.23 7.07
C ARG A 239 6.46 0.92 7.56
N GLU A 240 5.87 1.82 8.35
CA GLU A 240 4.52 1.65 8.89
C GLU A 240 3.45 1.66 7.78
N GLU A 241 3.69 2.40 6.69
CA GLU A 241 2.82 2.36 5.51
C GLU A 241 2.75 0.95 4.91
N ILE A 242 3.90 0.27 4.79
CA ILE A 242 4.00 -1.08 4.24
C ILE A 242 3.37 -2.13 5.16
N LYS A 243 3.67 -2.06 6.47
CA LYS A 243 3.06 -2.96 7.46
C LYS A 243 1.53 -2.86 7.43
N SER A 244 1.01 -1.65 7.45
CA SER A 244 -0.43 -1.39 7.40
C SER A 244 -1.05 -1.87 6.08
N ALA A 245 -0.39 -1.63 4.95
CA ALA A 245 -0.86 -2.09 3.64
C ALA A 245 -0.92 -3.62 3.55
N LYS A 246 0.11 -4.32 4.05
CA LYS A 246 0.12 -5.79 4.12
C LYS A 246 -1.02 -6.33 4.99
N LEU A 247 -1.22 -5.72 6.17
CA LEU A 247 -2.29 -6.12 7.08
C LEU A 247 -3.67 -5.91 6.46
N ILE A 248 -3.93 -4.75 5.85
CA ILE A 248 -5.19 -4.45 5.16
C ILE A 248 -5.47 -5.48 4.07
N LEU A 249 -4.49 -5.77 3.20
CA LEU A 249 -4.67 -6.75 2.12
C LEU A 249 -4.92 -8.16 2.65
N ARG A 250 -4.25 -8.58 3.72
CA ARG A 250 -4.47 -9.89 4.37
C ARG A 250 -5.85 -9.96 5.01
N THR A 251 -6.24 -8.95 5.78
CA THR A 251 -7.56 -8.88 6.44
C THR A 251 -8.71 -8.95 5.43
N LEU A 252 -8.52 -8.42 4.22
CA LEU A 252 -9.49 -8.51 3.13
C LEU A 252 -9.39 -9.83 2.32
N GLY A 253 -8.49 -10.74 2.66
CA GLY A 253 -8.27 -11.98 1.89
C GLY A 253 -7.67 -11.75 0.50
N LEU A 254 -7.12 -10.57 0.23
CA LEU A 254 -6.55 -10.17 -1.07
C LEU A 254 -5.05 -10.47 -1.19
N ARG A 255 -4.42 -10.88 -0.11
CA ARG A 255 -3.02 -11.33 -0.06
C ARG A 255 -2.92 -12.56 0.83
N LYS A 256 -2.30 -13.60 0.31
CA LYS A 256 -1.93 -14.79 1.09
C LYS A 256 -0.52 -14.61 1.66
N GLY A 257 -0.20 -15.43 2.67
CA GLY A 257 1.12 -15.42 3.32
C GLY A 257 1.19 -14.51 4.55
N GLY A 258 2.21 -14.75 5.35
CA GLY A 258 2.40 -14.13 6.66
C GLY A 258 1.44 -14.68 7.73
N ILE A 259 1.84 -14.54 8.98
CA ILE A 259 1.07 -15.02 10.13
C ILE A 259 -0.01 -13.99 10.50
N GLU A 260 -1.24 -14.47 10.70
CA GLU A 260 -2.31 -13.69 11.33
C GLU A 260 -2.25 -13.88 12.85
N VAL A 261 -2.07 -12.80 13.60
CA VAL A 261 -2.11 -12.83 15.04
C VAL A 261 -3.51 -12.46 15.52
N VAL A 262 -4.11 -13.31 16.34
CA VAL A 262 -5.36 -13.04 17.05
C VAL A 262 -5.10 -13.04 18.54
N SER A 263 -5.60 -12.02 19.24
CA SER A 263 -5.48 -11.94 20.70
C SER A 263 -6.83 -11.64 21.33
N CYS A 264 -7.08 -12.19 22.50
CA CYS A 264 -8.28 -11.84 23.24
C CYS A 264 -8.17 -10.41 23.81
N PRO A 265 -9.30 -9.71 23.98
CA PRO A 265 -9.29 -8.43 24.68
C PRO A 265 -8.91 -8.64 26.15
N THR A 266 -8.20 -7.66 26.73
CA THR A 266 -7.93 -7.67 28.17
C THR A 266 -9.24 -7.63 28.96
N CYS A 267 -9.38 -8.53 29.94
CA CYS A 267 -10.55 -8.58 30.81
C CYS A 267 -10.13 -8.96 32.25
N GLY A 268 -11.07 -8.99 33.19
CA GLY A 268 -10.79 -9.34 34.58
C GLY A 268 -10.27 -10.78 34.84
N ARG A 269 -10.21 -11.62 33.80
CA ARG A 269 -9.63 -12.97 33.86
C ARG A 269 -8.18 -13.03 33.39
N THR A 270 -7.64 -11.94 32.83
CA THR A 270 -6.24 -11.87 32.34
C THR A 270 -5.29 -12.02 33.52
N GLN A 271 -4.35 -12.95 33.43
CA GLN A 271 -3.44 -13.35 34.50
C GLN A 271 -1.97 -13.05 34.20
N ILE A 272 -1.68 -12.50 33.01
CA ILE A 272 -0.34 -12.21 32.51
C ILE A 272 -0.29 -10.81 31.94
N ASP A 273 0.89 -10.29 31.61
CA ASP A 273 1.05 -9.12 30.74
C ASP A 273 0.69 -9.48 29.28
N LEU A 274 -0.63 -9.60 29.04
CA LEU A 274 -1.15 -9.95 27.71
C LEU A 274 -0.78 -8.92 26.64
N ILE A 275 -0.81 -7.62 26.99
CA ILE A 275 -0.52 -6.54 26.03
C ILE A 275 0.92 -6.68 25.56
N GLY A 276 1.88 -6.69 26.47
CA GLY A 276 3.29 -6.82 26.12
C GLY A 276 3.64 -8.15 25.45
N LEU A 277 2.95 -9.24 25.79
CA LEU A 277 3.14 -10.52 25.13
C LEU A 277 2.60 -10.50 23.68
N ALA A 278 1.40 -9.95 23.46
CA ALA A 278 0.81 -9.84 22.13
C ALA A 278 1.62 -8.93 21.20
N GLU A 279 2.16 -7.81 21.72
CA GLU A 279 3.07 -6.95 20.96
C GLU A 279 4.34 -7.69 20.54
N LYS A 280 5.00 -8.38 21.48
CA LYS A 280 6.21 -9.18 21.18
C LYS A 280 5.94 -10.31 20.20
N VAL A 281 4.80 -10.99 20.30
CA VAL A 281 4.41 -12.01 19.31
C VAL A 281 4.17 -11.37 17.94
N THR A 282 3.48 -10.23 17.89
CA THR A 282 3.21 -9.53 16.64
C THR A 282 4.50 -9.12 15.92
N ASP A 283 5.48 -8.61 16.67
CA ASP A 283 6.79 -8.26 16.12
C ASP A 283 7.58 -9.50 15.66
N MET A 284 7.59 -10.56 16.47
CA MET A 284 8.29 -11.80 16.16
C MET A 284 7.75 -12.47 14.89
N VAL A 285 6.45 -12.52 14.70
CA VAL A 285 5.85 -13.22 13.55
C VAL A 285 6.08 -12.52 12.22
N GLU A 286 6.54 -11.25 12.22
CA GLU A 286 6.94 -10.55 10.99
C GLU A 286 8.14 -11.22 10.30
N GLU A 287 8.95 -11.99 11.03
CA GLU A 287 10.10 -12.73 10.50
C GLU A 287 9.69 -13.96 9.67
N PHE A 288 8.41 -14.39 9.77
CA PHE A 288 7.92 -15.63 9.17
C PHE A 288 6.92 -15.38 8.04
N ASP A 289 7.11 -16.09 6.93
CA ASP A 289 6.12 -16.12 5.83
C ASP A 289 5.35 -17.46 5.83
N LEU A 290 4.57 -17.65 6.89
CA LEU A 290 3.72 -18.84 7.08
C LEU A 290 2.25 -18.42 6.97
N PRO A 291 1.43 -19.09 6.14
CA PRO A 291 0.01 -18.77 5.99
C PRO A 291 -0.83 -19.40 7.11
N ILE A 292 -0.52 -19.07 8.36
CA ILE A 292 -1.15 -19.63 9.55
C ILE A 292 -1.68 -18.54 10.48
N LYS A 293 -2.53 -18.96 11.41
CA LYS A 293 -3.09 -18.11 12.47
C LYS A 293 -2.48 -18.46 13.81
N VAL A 294 -1.93 -17.46 14.50
CA VAL A 294 -1.35 -17.57 15.84
C VAL A 294 -2.25 -16.89 16.85
N ALA A 295 -2.61 -17.59 17.95
CA ALA A 295 -3.43 -17.05 19.02
C ALA A 295 -2.59 -16.66 20.24
N VAL A 296 -2.91 -15.49 20.83
CA VAL A 296 -2.32 -15.03 22.12
C VAL A 296 -3.45 -14.76 23.11
N MET A 297 -3.56 -15.61 24.13
CA MET A 297 -4.69 -15.58 25.06
C MET A 297 -4.23 -15.28 26.49
N GLY A 298 -4.97 -14.40 27.17
CA GLY A 298 -4.61 -13.89 28.49
C GLY A 298 -4.99 -14.79 29.68
N CYS A 299 -5.73 -15.88 29.46
CA CYS A 299 -6.09 -16.82 30.54
C CYS A 299 -6.20 -18.26 30.01
N ALA A 300 -5.84 -19.22 30.86
CA ALA A 300 -5.89 -20.66 30.56
C ALA A 300 -7.32 -21.23 30.49
N VAL A 301 -8.31 -20.52 31.04
CA VAL A 301 -9.70 -21.02 31.14
C VAL A 301 -10.41 -21.01 29.80
N ASN A 302 -10.44 -19.87 29.15
CA ASN A 302 -11.09 -19.71 27.84
C ASN A 302 -10.10 -19.80 26.67
N GLY A 303 -8.79 -19.67 26.95
CA GLY A 303 -7.74 -19.65 25.95
C GLY A 303 -7.81 -20.80 24.93
N PRO A 304 -7.93 -22.06 25.34
CA PRO A 304 -8.03 -23.17 24.39
C PRO A 304 -9.27 -23.11 23.51
N GLY A 305 -10.43 -22.66 24.06
CA GLY A 305 -11.66 -22.52 23.28
C GLY A 305 -11.61 -21.38 22.27
N GLU A 306 -11.06 -20.23 22.66
CA GLU A 306 -10.91 -19.05 21.81
C GLU A 306 -9.78 -19.23 20.77
N ALA A 307 -8.76 -20.06 21.09
CA ALA A 307 -7.68 -20.42 20.17
C ALA A 307 -8.03 -21.58 19.22
N LYS A 308 -9.25 -22.13 19.27
CA LYS A 308 -9.64 -23.33 18.49
C LYS A 308 -9.49 -23.13 16.98
N GLU A 309 -9.73 -21.92 16.48
CA GLU A 309 -9.60 -21.60 15.06
C GLU A 309 -8.18 -21.18 14.65
N ALA A 310 -7.25 -21.11 15.61
CA ALA A 310 -5.85 -20.83 15.34
C ALA A 310 -5.08 -22.14 15.11
N ASP A 311 -4.08 -22.08 14.25
CA ASP A 311 -3.21 -23.24 13.96
C ASP A 311 -2.32 -23.55 15.18
N ILE A 312 -1.83 -22.50 15.84
CA ILE A 312 -1.04 -22.59 17.08
C ILE A 312 -1.32 -21.35 17.95
N GLY A 313 -1.12 -21.48 19.23
CA GLY A 313 -1.29 -20.34 20.15
C GLY A 313 -0.67 -20.58 21.51
N ILE A 314 -0.62 -19.50 22.27
CA ILE A 314 -0.20 -19.49 23.66
C ILE A 314 -1.31 -18.87 24.54
N ALA A 315 -1.47 -19.42 25.71
CA ALA A 315 -2.41 -18.88 26.70
C ALA A 315 -1.71 -18.74 28.05
N GLY A 316 -1.83 -17.57 28.66
CA GLY A 316 -1.24 -17.31 29.97
C GLY A 316 -2.06 -17.85 31.14
N GLY A 317 -1.39 -18.11 32.24
CA GLY A 317 -1.96 -18.46 33.54
C GLY A 317 -1.02 -17.98 34.65
N ILE A 318 -1.37 -18.13 35.90
CA ILE A 318 -0.57 -17.65 37.04
C ILE A 318 0.75 -18.44 37.13
N GLY A 319 1.84 -17.79 36.69
CA GLY A 319 3.20 -18.38 36.69
C GLY A 319 3.43 -19.50 35.65
N GLU A 320 2.38 -19.95 35.01
CA GLU A 320 2.40 -21.00 33.98
C GLU A 320 1.64 -20.55 32.76
N GLY A 321 1.94 -21.16 31.62
CA GLY A 321 1.22 -20.96 30.38
C GLY A 321 1.00 -22.24 29.61
N LEU A 322 0.20 -22.15 28.58
CA LEU A 322 -0.18 -23.27 27.73
C LEU A 322 0.29 -23.00 26.31
N LEU A 323 0.91 -24.00 25.65
CA LEU A 323 1.03 -24.08 24.22
C LEU A 323 -0.17 -24.87 23.69
N ILE A 324 -0.83 -24.32 22.68
CA ILE A 324 -2.09 -24.84 22.13
C ILE A 324 -1.90 -25.02 20.62
N ARG A 325 -2.35 -26.14 20.05
CA ARG A 325 -2.38 -26.38 18.61
C ARG A 325 -3.80 -26.85 18.25
N LYS A 326 -4.47 -26.09 17.37
CA LYS A 326 -5.86 -26.38 16.92
C LYS A 326 -6.85 -26.62 18.06
N GLY A 327 -6.71 -25.84 19.14
CA GLY A 327 -7.55 -25.92 20.33
C GLY A 327 -7.16 -26.97 21.36
N GLU A 328 -6.16 -27.81 21.08
CA GLU A 328 -5.66 -28.84 22.01
C GLU A 328 -4.43 -28.33 22.76
N ILE A 329 -4.38 -28.59 24.08
CA ILE A 329 -3.22 -28.24 24.92
C ILE A 329 -2.09 -29.23 24.61
N ILE A 330 -1.00 -28.75 24.04
CA ILE A 330 0.17 -29.57 23.70
C ILE A 330 1.14 -29.66 24.89
N ARG A 331 1.35 -28.52 25.56
CA ARG A 331 2.30 -28.43 26.66
C ARG A 331 1.96 -27.32 27.63
N LYS A 332 2.24 -27.58 28.94
CA LYS A 332 2.33 -26.56 29.99
C LYS A 332 3.79 -26.15 30.14
N LEU A 333 4.04 -24.86 30.33
CA LEU A 333 5.39 -24.32 30.50
C LEU A 333 5.35 -23.04 31.36
N PRO A 334 6.49 -22.63 31.92
CA PRO A 334 6.59 -21.37 32.65
C PRO A 334 6.20 -20.18 31.74
N GLU A 335 5.54 -19.16 32.31
CA GLU A 335 5.11 -17.97 31.58
C GLU A 335 6.24 -17.32 30.74
N GLY A 336 7.45 -17.22 31.33
CA GLY A 336 8.62 -16.64 30.68
C GLY A 336 9.12 -17.39 29.44
N GLU A 337 8.71 -18.65 29.26
CA GLU A 337 9.12 -19.49 28.13
C GLU A 337 8.12 -19.47 26.95
N LEU A 338 6.96 -18.85 27.13
CA LEU A 338 5.87 -18.87 26.14
C LEU A 338 6.30 -18.33 24.77
N LEU A 339 6.95 -17.16 24.75
CA LEU A 339 7.36 -16.49 23.51
C LEU A 339 8.42 -17.30 22.75
N GLU A 340 9.46 -17.75 23.46
CA GLU A 340 10.53 -18.50 22.83
C GLU A 340 10.04 -19.88 22.37
N THR A 341 9.19 -20.54 23.14
CA THR A 341 8.60 -21.82 22.73
C THR A 341 7.75 -21.66 21.47
N LEU A 342 6.92 -20.61 21.40
CA LEU A 342 6.15 -20.32 20.20
C LEU A 342 7.07 -20.06 18.98
N ARG A 343 8.17 -19.32 19.18
CA ARG A 343 9.14 -19.06 18.12
C ARG A 343 9.78 -20.36 17.59
N GLN A 344 10.15 -21.27 18.49
CA GLN A 344 10.73 -22.57 18.11
C GLN A 344 9.72 -23.44 17.33
N GLU A 345 8.45 -23.44 17.71
CA GLU A 345 7.40 -24.13 16.97
C GLU A 345 7.21 -23.54 15.56
N LEU A 346 7.33 -22.22 15.40
CA LEU A 346 7.23 -21.55 14.10
C LEU A 346 8.44 -21.83 13.22
N LEU A 347 9.64 -21.90 13.80
CA LEU A 347 10.89 -22.25 13.06
C LEU A 347 10.83 -23.69 12.51
N HIS A 348 10.20 -24.60 13.21
CA HIS A 348 10.05 -26.01 12.83
C HIS A 348 8.68 -26.33 12.24
N TRP A 349 7.93 -25.29 11.81
CA TRP A 349 6.60 -25.48 11.26
C TRP A 349 6.64 -26.30 9.97
N GLU A 350 6.10 -27.50 10.02
CA GLU A 350 5.93 -28.33 8.82
C GLU A 350 4.81 -27.74 7.95
N LYS A 351 5.13 -27.52 6.67
CA LYS A 351 4.21 -26.94 5.68
C LYS A 351 3.13 -27.91 5.26
#